data_a4a113bcf25be66f6e5223a308e2de5a
#
_entry.id   a4a113bcf25be66f6e5223a308e2de5a
#
_cell.length_a   1.000
_cell.length_b   1.000
_cell.length_c   1.000
_cell.angle_alpha   90.00
_cell.angle_beta   90.00
_cell.angle_gamma   90.00
#
_symmetry.space_group_name_H-M   'P 1'
#
loop_
_entity.id
_entity.type
_entity.pdbx_description
1 polymer ?
#
loop_
_entity_poly.entity_id
_entity_poly.type
_entity_poly.pdbx_seq_one_letter_code
_entity_poly.pdbx_strand_id
1 'polypeptide(L)'
;MKVPVSVIIPVKNEARNLERCLQSVGWASEVFVVDSQSTDGTCEIAAKFRAEVIQFKYAGGWPKKKNWALQTIEFTNPWILLLDADEVVMEGAAGEIAEVVRRGDSIVGYWINRRFMFWENG
;
A
#
# COMPACT_ATOMS: atom_id res chain seq x y z
N MET A 1 -3.95 -18.20 0.39
CA MET A 1 -3.42 -17.77 1.69
C MET A 1 -2.85 -16.37 1.59
N LYS A 2 -3.17 -15.52 2.55
CA LYS A 2 -2.66 -14.15 2.53
C LYS A 2 -1.29 -14.06 3.17
N VAL A 3 -0.44 -13.20 2.60
CA VAL A 3 0.90 -12.94 3.14
C VAL A 3 0.77 -11.81 4.19
N PRO A 4 1.42 -11.90 5.37
CA PRO A 4 1.28 -10.90 6.43
C PRO A 4 1.99 -9.58 6.10
N VAL A 5 1.45 -8.89 5.14
CA VAL A 5 1.93 -7.60 4.64
C VAL A 5 0.78 -6.62 4.62
N SER A 6 1.01 -5.41 5.10
CA SER A 6 0.07 -4.30 4.99
C SER A 6 0.52 -3.41 3.85
N VAL A 7 -0.36 -3.16 2.90
CA VAL A 7 -0.06 -2.32 1.73
C VAL A 7 -0.67 -0.94 1.93
N ILE A 8 0.10 0.10 1.64
CA ILE A 8 -0.37 1.50 1.67
C ILE A 8 -0.33 2.04 0.25
N ILE A 9 -1.46 2.53 -0.23
CA ILE A 9 -1.57 3.11 -1.56
C ILE A 9 -2.13 4.53 -1.44
N PRO A 10 -1.26 5.56 -1.52
CA PRO A 10 -1.74 6.95 -1.52
C PRO A 10 -2.33 7.30 -2.88
N VAL A 11 -3.51 7.93 -2.88
CA VAL A 11 -4.23 8.22 -4.13
C VAL A 11 -4.83 9.62 -4.14
N LYS A 12 -5.00 10.13 -5.36
CA LYS A 12 -5.77 11.35 -5.63
C LYS A 12 -6.27 11.24 -7.07
N ASN A 13 -7.57 10.96 -7.23
CA ASN A 13 -8.19 10.79 -8.55
C ASN A 13 -7.44 9.77 -9.42
N GLU A 14 -7.31 8.55 -8.88
CA GLU A 14 -6.58 7.46 -9.52
C GLU A 14 -7.49 6.33 -10.03
N ALA A 15 -8.76 6.64 -10.32
CA ALA A 15 -9.71 5.63 -10.76
C ALA A 15 -9.22 4.83 -11.97
N ARG A 16 -8.47 5.48 -12.87
CA ARG A 16 -7.94 4.85 -14.08
C ARG A 16 -6.97 3.71 -13.75
N ASN A 17 -6.15 3.89 -12.72
CA ASN A 17 -5.03 2.97 -12.41
C ASN A 17 -5.28 2.08 -11.21
N LEU A 18 -6.14 2.49 -10.30
CA LEU A 18 -6.25 1.85 -8.99
C LEU A 18 -6.70 0.39 -9.05
N GLU A 19 -7.63 0.05 -9.95
CA GLU A 19 -8.10 -1.33 -10.04
C GLU A 19 -6.96 -2.30 -10.33
N ARG A 20 -6.13 -1.97 -11.30
CA ARG A 20 -4.99 -2.82 -11.68
C ARG A 20 -3.97 -2.92 -10.54
N CYS A 21 -3.73 -1.80 -9.85
CA CYS A 21 -2.85 -1.77 -8.69
C CYS A 21 -3.37 -2.71 -7.59
N LEU A 22 -4.66 -2.61 -7.26
CA LEU A 22 -5.28 -3.42 -6.22
C LEU A 22 -5.30 -4.91 -6.58
N GLN A 23 -5.53 -5.24 -7.86
CA GLN A 23 -5.48 -6.62 -8.30
C GLN A 23 -4.10 -7.23 -8.06
N SER A 24 -3.04 -6.43 -8.22
CA SER A 24 -1.67 -6.91 -8.09
C SER A 24 -1.25 -7.18 -6.65
N VAL A 25 -2.02 -6.72 -5.65
CA VAL A 25 -1.72 -6.93 -4.23
C VAL A 25 -2.79 -7.74 -3.51
N GLY A 26 -3.58 -8.51 -4.25
CA GLY A 26 -4.61 -9.36 -3.66
C GLY A 26 -4.08 -10.42 -2.68
N TRP A 27 -2.80 -10.70 -2.72
CA TRP A 27 -2.13 -11.63 -1.81
C TRP A 27 -1.83 -11.02 -0.44
N ALA A 28 -1.89 -9.69 -0.29
CA ALA A 28 -1.60 -9.04 0.99
C ALA A 28 -2.76 -9.24 1.97
N SER A 29 -2.45 -9.33 3.25
CA SER A 29 -3.48 -9.55 4.26
C SER A 29 -4.33 -8.32 4.55
N GLU A 30 -3.79 -7.11 4.34
CA GLU A 30 -4.59 -5.90 4.42
C GLU A 30 -4.05 -4.83 3.47
N VAL A 31 -4.96 -4.01 2.94
CA VAL A 31 -4.62 -2.94 2.01
C VAL A 31 -5.32 -1.67 2.46
N PHE A 32 -4.55 -0.60 2.59
CA PHE A 32 -5.05 0.73 2.93
C PHE A 32 -4.91 1.65 1.73
N VAL A 33 -6.00 2.30 1.35
CA VAL A 33 -5.99 3.34 0.31
C VAL A 33 -6.12 4.68 1.03
N VAL A 34 -5.06 5.48 0.98
CA VAL A 34 -5.04 6.79 1.63
C VAL A 34 -5.43 7.84 0.59
N ASP A 35 -6.66 8.28 0.67
CA ASP A 35 -7.28 9.13 -0.35
C ASP A 35 -7.26 10.60 0.02
N SER A 36 -6.86 11.46 -0.92
CA SER A 36 -6.89 12.91 -0.76
C SER A 36 -8.17 13.49 -1.37
N GLN A 37 -9.32 12.98 -0.91
CA GLN A 37 -10.63 13.50 -1.28
C GLN A 37 -10.87 13.49 -2.78
N SER A 38 -10.68 12.32 -3.39
CA SER A 38 -10.91 12.12 -4.82
C SER A 38 -12.36 12.38 -5.19
N THR A 39 -12.56 12.93 -6.37
CA THR A 39 -13.88 13.27 -6.89
C THR A 39 -14.34 12.33 -8.01
N ASP A 40 -13.49 11.39 -8.40
CA ASP A 40 -13.84 10.36 -9.40
C ASP A 40 -14.27 9.08 -8.69
N GLY A 41 -14.27 7.94 -9.37
CA GLY A 41 -14.66 6.64 -8.81
C GLY A 41 -13.59 5.94 -7.99
N THR A 42 -12.55 6.65 -7.53
CA THR A 42 -11.42 6.05 -6.80
C THR A 42 -11.87 5.27 -5.56
N CYS A 43 -12.68 5.90 -4.70
CA CYS A 43 -13.10 5.27 -3.45
C CYS A 43 -14.01 4.06 -3.68
N GLU A 44 -14.87 4.12 -4.69
CA GLU A 44 -15.74 3.01 -5.05
C GLU A 44 -14.94 1.80 -5.51
N ILE A 45 -13.87 2.04 -6.28
CA ILE A 45 -12.98 0.97 -6.73
C ILE A 45 -12.27 0.35 -5.52
N ALA A 46 -11.78 1.17 -4.61
CA ALA A 46 -11.11 0.67 -3.41
C ALA A 46 -12.03 -0.23 -2.59
N ALA A 47 -13.28 0.20 -2.39
CA ALA A 47 -14.27 -0.58 -1.65
C ALA A 47 -14.56 -1.91 -2.32
N LYS A 48 -14.62 -1.93 -3.65
CA LYS A 48 -14.87 -3.14 -4.43
C LYS A 48 -13.81 -4.20 -4.18
N PHE A 49 -12.57 -3.80 -3.93
CA PHE A 49 -11.47 -4.71 -3.63
C PHE A 49 -11.25 -4.91 -2.13
N ARG A 50 -12.19 -4.43 -1.30
CA ARG A 50 -12.14 -4.56 0.16
C ARG A 50 -10.93 -3.86 0.79
N ALA A 51 -10.41 -2.84 0.13
CA ALA A 51 -9.37 -2.00 0.72
C ALA A 51 -10.01 -1.05 1.73
N GLU A 52 -9.29 -0.77 2.80
CA GLU A 52 -9.75 0.21 3.77
C GLU A 52 -9.37 1.60 3.27
N VAL A 53 -10.37 2.47 3.09
CA VAL A 53 -10.14 3.83 2.62
C VAL A 53 -10.00 4.77 3.80
N ILE A 54 -8.91 5.51 3.83
CA ILE A 54 -8.64 6.50 4.86
C ILE A 54 -8.50 7.86 4.19
N GLN A 55 -9.30 8.83 4.62
CA GLN A 55 -9.27 10.15 4.02
C GLN A 55 -8.17 10.99 4.65
N PHE A 56 -7.34 11.59 3.82
CA PHE A 56 -6.30 12.52 4.22
C PHE A 56 -6.66 13.92 3.75
N LYS A 57 -6.79 14.86 4.68
CA LYS A 57 -7.05 16.26 4.36
C LYS A 57 -5.74 17.03 4.47
N TYR A 58 -5.19 17.41 3.32
CA TYR A 58 -3.95 18.15 3.30
C TYR A 58 -4.19 19.60 3.71
N ALA A 59 -3.53 20.00 4.78
CA ALA A 59 -3.68 21.36 5.33
C ALA A 59 -2.52 22.27 4.95
N GLY A 60 -1.72 21.89 3.96
CA GLY A 60 -0.63 22.71 3.46
C GLY A 60 0.65 22.65 4.26
N GLY A 61 0.74 21.75 5.24
CA GLY A 61 1.93 21.63 6.08
C GLY A 61 2.44 20.22 6.21
N TRP A 62 3.24 20.03 7.21
CA TRP A 62 3.78 18.71 7.59
C TRP A 62 2.87 18.05 8.60
N PRO A 63 2.65 16.72 8.59
CA PRO A 63 3.33 15.76 7.70
C PRO A 63 2.66 15.65 6.33
N LYS A 64 3.44 15.26 5.34
CA LYS A 64 2.89 14.93 4.03
C LYS A 64 2.17 13.60 4.10
N LYS A 65 1.37 13.31 3.08
CA LYS A 65 0.44 12.18 3.05
C LYS A 65 1.06 10.83 3.45
N LYS A 66 2.21 10.48 2.86
CA LYS A 66 2.86 9.20 3.17
C LYS A 66 3.30 9.13 4.62
N ASN A 67 3.89 10.19 5.13
CA ASN A 67 4.33 10.23 6.53
C ASN A 67 3.15 10.26 7.48
N TRP A 68 2.10 10.99 7.14
CA TRP A 68 0.88 11.00 7.93
C TRP A 68 0.29 9.60 8.07
N ALA A 69 0.22 8.87 6.95
CA ALA A 69 -0.31 7.50 6.95
C ALA A 69 0.54 6.59 7.84
N LEU A 70 1.86 6.68 7.73
CA LEU A 70 2.77 5.86 8.53
C LEU A 70 2.65 6.14 10.02
N GLN A 71 2.33 7.38 10.41
CA GLN A 71 2.19 7.77 11.80
C GLN A 71 0.81 7.47 12.37
N THR A 72 -0.21 7.44 11.52
CA THR A 72 -1.61 7.40 11.94
C THR A 72 -2.21 6.00 11.90
N ILE A 73 -1.87 5.21 10.90
CA ILE A 73 -2.46 3.89 10.71
C ILE A 73 -1.83 2.89 11.66
N GLU A 74 -2.66 2.12 12.35
CA GLU A 74 -2.19 1.01 13.19
C GLU A 74 -2.13 -0.24 12.31
N PHE A 75 -0.92 -0.63 11.96
CA PHE A 75 -0.70 -1.81 11.13
C PHE A 75 -0.69 -3.08 11.97
N THR A 76 -1.44 -4.08 11.53
CA THR A 76 -1.50 -5.35 12.23
C THR A 76 -0.47 -6.36 11.74
N ASN A 77 0.15 -6.07 10.60
CA ASN A 77 1.13 -6.97 10.00
C ASN A 77 2.56 -6.49 10.25
N PRO A 78 3.52 -7.45 10.31
CA PRO A 78 4.92 -7.08 10.56
C PRO A 78 5.62 -6.41 9.38
N TRP A 79 5.05 -6.50 8.17
CA TRP A 79 5.67 -5.93 6.98
C TRP A 79 4.77 -4.90 6.31
N ILE A 80 5.38 -3.84 5.81
CA ILE A 80 4.67 -2.71 5.17
C ILE A 80 5.18 -2.57 3.74
N LEU A 81 4.27 -2.43 2.79
CA LEU A 81 4.59 -2.14 1.39
C LEU A 81 3.95 -0.82 1.00
N LEU A 82 4.75 0.13 0.56
CA LEU A 82 4.27 1.42 0.05
C LEU A 82 4.29 1.37 -1.48
N LEU A 83 3.13 1.59 -2.09
CA LEU A 83 2.93 1.42 -3.53
C LEU A 83 2.12 2.58 -4.08
N ASP A 84 2.56 3.17 -5.18
CA ASP A 84 1.77 4.21 -5.84
C ASP A 84 0.68 3.58 -6.71
N ALA A 85 -0.44 4.30 -6.87
CA ALA A 85 -1.63 3.75 -7.53
C ALA A 85 -1.41 3.41 -9.02
N ASP A 86 -0.42 4.03 -9.66
CA ASP A 86 -0.09 3.75 -11.06
C ASP A 86 0.91 2.59 -11.21
N GLU A 87 1.25 1.94 -10.11
CA GLU A 87 2.19 0.83 -10.09
C GLU A 87 1.50 -0.49 -9.89
N VAL A 88 2.14 -1.55 -10.37
CA VAL A 88 1.63 -2.92 -10.29
C VAL A 88 2.74 -3.80 -9.75
N VAL A 89 2.42 -4.62 -8.75
CA VAL A 89 3.37 -5.60 -8.23
C VAL A 89 3.37 -6.79 -9.17
N MET A 90 4.46 -6.97 -9.89
CA MET A 90 4.61 -8.09 -10.81
C MET A 90 4.70 -9.40 -10.04
N GLU A 91 4.33 -10.49 -10.69
CA GLU A 91 4.32 -11.81 -10.04
C GLU A 91 5.67 -12.16 -9.42
N GLY A 92 6.77 -11.87 -10.13
CA GLY A 92 8.12 -12.10 -9.60
C GLY A 92 8.41 -11.31 -8.34
N ALA A 93 7.97 -10.05 -8.28
CA ALA A 93 8.17 -9.19 -7.11
C ALA A 93 7.31 -9.70 -5.94
N ALA A 94 6.07 -10.13 -6.21
CA ALA A 94 5.21 -10.69 -5.18
C ALA A 94 5.85 -11.95 -4.56
N GLY A 95 6.44 -12.80 -5.38
CA GLY A 95 7.16 -13.99 -4.91
C GLY A 95 8.37 -13.63 -4.06
N GLU A 96 9.10 -12.60 -4.44
CA GLU A 96 10.26 -12.11 -3.69
C GLU A 96 9.83 -11.58 -2.32
N ILE A 97 8.74 -10.82 -2.27
CA ILE A 97 8.20 -10.31 -1.01
C ILE A 97 7.78 -11.47 -0.11
N ALA A 98 7.07 -12.44 -0.64
CA ALA A 98 6.63 -13.60 0.12
C ALA A 98 7.82 -14.38 0.69
N GLU A 99 8.90 -14.50 -0.07
CA GLU A 99 10.11 -15.20 0.37
C GLU A 99 10.80 -14.46 1.51
N VAL A 100 10.91 -13.12 1.41
CA VAL A 100 11.50 -12.30 2.47
C VAL A 100 10.71 -12.45 3.77
N VAL A 101 9.38 -12.38 3.67
CA VAL A 101 8.49 -12.54 4.83
C VAL A 101 8.63 -13.93 5.44
N ARG A 102 8.70 -14.97 4.61
CA ARG A 102 8.80 -16.35 5.06
C ARG A 102 10.11 -16.60 5.82
N ARG A 103 11.21 -16.02 5.35
CA ARG A 103 12.50 -16.19 6.00
C ARG A 103 12.60 -15.47 7.34
N GLY A 104 11.80 -14.42 7.51
CA GLY A 104 11.81 -13.63 8.74
C GLY A 104 13.09 -12.84 8.91
N ASP A 105 13.74 -12.44 7.83
CA ASP A 105 14.98 -11.66 7.87
C ASP A 105 14.73 -10.31 8.52
N SER A 106 15.73 -9.84 9.29
CA SER A 106 15.67 -8.54 9.96
C SER A 106 16.13 -7.43 9.03
N ILE A 107 15.44 -7.28 7.91
CA ILE A 107 15.72 -6.21 6.94
C ILE A 107 14.89 -5.00 7.32
N VAL A 108 15.56 -3.87 7.58
CA VAL A 108 14.87 -2.64 7.97
C VAL A 108 14.04 -2.07 6.82
N GLY A 109 14.50 -2.25 5.60
CA GLY A 109 13.75 -1.87 4.42
C GLY A 109 14.59 -2.05 3.17
N TYR A 110 13.94 -2.28 2.03
CA TYR A 110 14.64 -2.28 0.76
C TYR A 110 13.69 -1.99 -0.41
N TRP A 111 14.27 -1.55 -1.52
CA TRP A 111 13.51 -1.19 -2.71
C TRP A 111 13.37 -2.37 -3.64
N ILE A 112 12.14 -2.62 -4.07
CA ILE A 112 11.83 -3.65 -5.06
C ILE A 112 11.62 -2.93 -6.38
N ASN A 113 12.46 -3.22 -7.38
CA ASN A 113 12.41 -2.60 -8.72
C ASN A 113 12.54 -1.08 -8.68
N ARG A 114 13.07 -0.51 -7.59
CA ARG A 114 13.26 0.93 -7.41
C ARG A 114 11.95 1.75 -7.45
N ARG A 115 10.80 1.08 -7.39
CA ARG A 115 9.52 1.77 -7.53
C ARG A 115 8.74 1.86 -6.22
N PHE A 116 8.85 0.86 -5.35
CA PHE A 116 8.12 0.87 -4.10
C PHE A 116 8.99 0.33 -2.98
N MET A 117 8.70 0.78 -1.79
CA MET A 117 9.46 0.47 -0.59
C MET A 117 8.75 -0.61 0.22
N PHE A 118 9.51 -1.60 0.69
CA PHE A 118 9.02 -2.70 1.50
C PHE A 118 9.91 -2.82 2.73
N TRP A 119 9.33 -2.80 3.93
CA TRP A 119 10.12 -2.84 5.15
C TRP A 119 9.37 -3.51 6.28
N GLU A 120 10.11 -3.92 7.31
CA GLU A 120 9.53 -4.50 8.51
C GLU A 120 9.00 -3.41 9.42
N ASN A 121 7.76 -3.61 9.88
CA ASN A 121 7.09 -2.70 10.81
C ASN A 121 7.62 -2.99 12.22
N GLY A 122 8.49 -2.16 12.68
CA GLY A 122 9.07 -2.38 14.00
C GLY A 122 9.03 -1.18 14.88
#